data_888cc376f3ebcdca8f3744d5b2de84d9
#
_entry.id   888cc376f3ebcdca8f3744d5b2de84d9
#
_cell.length_a   1.000
_cell.length_b   1.000
_cell.length_c   1.000
_cell.angle_alpha   90.00
_cell.angle_beta   90.00
_cell.angle_gamma   90.00
#
_symmetry.space_group_name_H-M   'P 1'
#
loop_
_entity.id
_entity.type
_entity.pdbx_description
1 polymer ?
#
loop_
_entity_poly.entity_id
_entity_poly.type
_entity_poly.pdbx_seq_one_letter_code
_entity_poly.pdbx_strand_id
1 'polypeptide(L)'
;YEILIGLVGSEMCIRDRGDDVNPEKASSGCQFYIVTGRKFTEPQLLGMENKINEQREEALFDSLARQHMKEIYKMRKAGDNAGLLELQDTLEAQARELADKEEKFRFTPEQIKAYSTIGGAPHLDGSYTVFGEVTEGIEVVNNIEIAKTNRADRPIENIRILKASIQ
;
A
#
# COMPACT_ATOMS: atom_id res chain seq x y z
N TYR A 1 7.42 14.38 -18.40
CA TYR A 1 6.94 13.26 -17.55
C TYR A 1 7.71 13.33 -16.24
N GLU A 2 7.16 14.01 -15.25
CA GLU A 2 7.68 13.94 -13.91
C GLU A 2 7.48 12.51 -13.41
N ILE A 3 8.57 11.85 -13.12
CA ILE A 3 8.57 10.57 -12.41
C ILE A 3 8.02 10.90 -11.03
N LEU A 4 6.79 10.51 -10.76
CA LEU A 4 6.22 10.50 -9.43
C LEU A 4 7.13 9.64 -8.53
N ILE A 5 8.05 10.29 -7.85
CA ILE A 5 8.92 9.68 -6.84
C ILE A 5 8.03 9.45 -5.63
N GLY A 6 7.24 8.39 -5.61
CA GLY A 6 6.46 7.94 -4.48
C GLY A 6 5.75 9.03 -3.65
N LEU A 7 5.00 8.66 -2.64
CA LEU A 7 4.34 9.60 -1.73
C LEU A 7 5.35 10.19 -0.75
N VAL A 8 6.07 11.22 -1.21
CA VAL A 8 7.13 11.91 -0.48
C VAL A 8 6.67 13.29 -0.05
N GLY A 9 6.88 13.63 1.21
CA GLY A 9 6.56 14.95 1.73
C GLY A 9 5.07 15.15 1.97
N SER A 10 4.58 16.37 1.74
CA SER A 10 3.21 16.79 2.06
C SER A 10 2.32 16.75 0.82
N GLU A 11 2.17 15.59 0.22
CA GLU A 11 1.34 15.39 -0.96
C GLU A 11 -0.13 15.20 -0.59
N MET A 12 -1.02 15.68 -1.42
CA MET A 12 -2.46 15.47 -1.29
C MET A 12 -2.89 14.30 -2.17
N CYS A 13 -3.48 13.29 -1.54
CA CYS A 13 -3.90 12.07 -2.21
C CYS A 13 -5.41 11.89 -2.11
N ILE A 14 -6.01 11.39 -3.18
CA ILE A 14 -7.39 10.93 -3.18
C ILE A 14 -7.39 9.49 -2.67
N ARG A 15 -8.24 9.22 -1.69
CA ARG A 15 -8.43 7.89 -1.17
C ARG A 15 -9.17 7.03 -2.19
N ASP A 16 -8.49 6.04 -2.72
CA ASP A 16 -9.14 4.96 -3.43
C ASP A 16 -9.82 4.02 -2.43
N ARG A 17 -11.00 3.54 -2.77
CA ARG A 17 -11.63 2.48 -1.99
C ARG A 17 -10.87 1.18 -2.26
N GLY A 18 -10.79 0.29 -1.26
CA GLY A 18 -10.13 -1.00 -1.42
C GLY A 18 -10.63 -1.78 -2.63
N ASP A 19 -9.78 -2.59 -3.22
CA ASP A 19 -10.04 -3.34 -4.47
C ASP A 19 -11.33 -4.16 -4.45
N ASP A 20 -11.77 -4.59 -3.25
CA ASP A 20 -13.03 -5.35 -3.05
C ASP A 20 -14.29 -4.54 -3.43
N VAL A 21 -14.23 -3.21 -3.29
CA VAL A 21 -15.37 -2.31 -3.50
C VAL A 21 -15.16 -1.40 -4.71
N ASN A 22 -13.94 -1.33 -5.21
CA ASN A 22 -13.50 -0.44 -6.29
C ASN A 22 -12.45 -1.11 -7.18
N PRO A 23 -12.81 -2.16 -7.92
CA PRO A 23 -11.88 -2.89 -8.77
C PRO A 23 -11.29 -2.01 -9.90
N GLU A 24 -11.98 -0.94 -10.27
CA GLU A 24 -11.53 0.03 -11.28
C GLU A 24 -10.58 1.09 -10.71
N LYS A 25 -10.31 1.05 -9.40
CA LYS A 25 -9.45 2.03 -8.69
C LYS A 25 -9.87 3.49 -8.91
N ALA A 26 -11.20 3.72 -9.03
CA ALA A 26 -11.74 5.05 -9.20
C ALA A 26 -11.55 5.90 -7.94
N SER A 27 -11.04 7.09 -8.10
CA SER A 27 -10.78 8.03 -7.00
C SER A 27 -12.05 8.53 -6.34
N SER A 28 -12.03 8.73 -5.02
CA SER A 28 -13.15 9.31 -4.29
C SER A 28 -13.28 10.80 -4.61
N GLY A 29 -14.47 11.24 -5.01
CA GLY A 29 -14.74 12.65 -5.29
C GLY A 29 -14.96 13.53 -4.04
N CYS A 30 -14.95 12.96 -2.83
CA CYS A 30 -15.31 13.67 -1.61
C CYS A 30 -14.35 13.47 -0.44
N GLN A 31 -13.29 12.71 -0.61
CA GLN A 31 -12.31 12.42 0.43
C GLN A 31 -10.90 12.47 -0.14
N PHE A 32 -10.04 13.17 0.55
CA PHE A 32 -8.60 13.17 0.31
C PHE A 32 -7.87 13.20 1.66
N TYR A 33 -6.59 12.93 1.64
CA TYR A 33 -5.74 13.11 2.80
C TYR A 33 -4.42 13.76 2.41
N ILE A 34 -3.77 14.38 3.37
CA ILE A 34 -2.45 14.97 3.20
C ILE A 34 -1.44 14.04 3.84
N VAL A 35 -0.45 13.61 3.10
CA VAL A 35 0.62 12.75 3.60
C VAL A 35 1.54 13.60 4.46
N THR A 36 1.69 13.24 5.74
CA THR A 36 2.65 13.87 6.66
C THR A 36 3.83 12.95 6.95
N GLY A 37 3.94 11.86 6.33
CA GLY A 37 4.85 10.74 6.44
C GLY A 37 6.12 10.91 7.29
N ARG A 38 6.54 9.81 7.90
CA ARG A 38 7.78 9.77 8.70
C ARG A 38 9.00 9.47 7.82
N LYS A 39 10.18 9.79 8.34
CA LYS A 39 11.45 9.38 7.74
C LYS A 39 11.74 7.91 8.02
N PHE A 40 12.32 7.25 7.03
CA PHE A 40 12.69 5.84 7.09
C PHE A 40 14.20 5.68 7.01
N THR A 41 14.74 4.70 7.69
CA THR A 41 16.13 4.28 7.50
C THR A 41 16.21 3.30 6.32
N GLU A 42 17.38 3.19 5.69
CA GLU A 42 17.60 2.24 4.59
C GLU A 42 17.23 0.79 4.97
N PRO A 43 17.58 0.26 6.18
CA PRO A 43 17.13 -1.07 6.58
C PRO A 43 15.61 -1.23 6.67
N GLN A 44 14.90 -0.16 7.06
CA GLN A 44 13.42 -0.19 7.09
C GLN A 44 12.84 -0.24 5.68
N LEU A 45 13.40 0.52 4.73
CA LEU A 45 13.00 0.48 3.33
C LEU A 45 13.28 -0.89 2.70
N LEU A 46 14.46 -1.46 2.97
CA LEU A 46 14.79 -2.82 2.53
C LEU A 46 13.80 -3.87 3.10
N GLY A 47 13.41 -3.73 4.36
CA GLY A 47 12.38 -4.57 4.96
C GLY A 47 11.03 -4.44 4.26
N MET A 48 10.68 -3.24 3.78
CA MET A 48 9.47 -3.02 3.00
C MET A 48 9.56 -3.66 1.61
N GLU A 49 10.70 -3.54 0.92
CA GLU A 49 10.93 -4.23 -0.37
C GLU A 49 10.70 -5.73 -0.25
N ASN A 50 11.29 -6.35 0.78
CA ASN A 50 11.13 -7.78 1.03
C ASN A 50 9.66 -8.13 1.25
N LYS A 51 8.96 -7.37 2.10
CA LYS A 51 7.53 -7.59 2.37
C LYS A 51 6.66 -7.44 1.11
N ILE A 52 6.94 -6.47 0.25
CA ILE A 52 6.21 -6.30 -1.02
C ILE A 52 6.44 -7.51 -1.93
N ASN A 53 7.68 -7.99 -2.01
CA ASN A 53 7.99 -9.16 -2.83
C ASN A 53 7.37 -10.45 -2.26
N GLU A 54 7.35 -10.63 -0.95
CA GLU A 54 6.63 -11.73 -0.27
C GLU A 54 5.12 -11.67 -0.56
N GLN A 55 4.50 -10.51 -0.47
CA GLN A 55 3.08 -10.34 -0.78
C GLN A 55 2.74 -10.63 -2.26
N ARG A 56 3.66 -10.33 -3.19
CA ARG A 56 3.52 -10.70 -4.60
C ARG A 56 3.57 -12.22 -4.78
N GLU A 57 4.52 -12.91 -4.12
CA GLU A 57 4.60 -14.36 -4.14
C GLU A 57 3.33 -15.00 -3.56
N GLU A 58 2.82 -14.48 -2.43
CA GLU A 58 1.58 -14.94 -1.80
C GLU A 58 0.36 -14.73 -2.74
N ALA A 59 0.27 -13.60 -3.42
CA ALA A 59 -0.80 -13.33 -4.39
C ALA A 59 -0.76 -14.30 -5.59
N LEU A 60 0.43 -14.68 -6.05
CA LEU A 60 0.61 -15.70 -7.10
C LEU A 60 0.15 -17.07 -6.59
N PHE A 61 0.53 -17.46 -5.37
CA PHE A 61 0.07 -18.68 -4.72
C PHE A 61 -1.46 -18.72 -4.61
N ASP A 62 -2.07 -17.66 -4.12
CA ASP A 62 -3.53 -17.55 -4.01
C ASP A 62 -4.23 -17.68 -5.36
N SER A 63 -3.65 -17.09 -6.40
CA SER A 63 -4.16 -17.20 -7.77
C SER A 63 -4.13 -18.64 -8.27
N LEU A 64 -3.02 -19.34 -8.05
CA LEU A 64 -2.85 -20.75 -8.38
C LEU A 64 -3.81 -21.63 -7.57
N ALA A 65 -3.92 -21.40 -6.25
CA ALA A 65 -4.83 -22.13 -5.38
C ALA A 65 -6.29 -21.98 -5.81
N ARG A 66 -6.71 -20.78 -6.26
CA ARG A 66 -8.05 -20.56 -6.80
C ARG A 66 -8.32 -21.40 -8.06
N GLN A 67 -7.34 -21.61 -8.92
CA GLN A 67 -7.48 -22.48 -10.10
C GLN A 67 -7.68 -23.94 -9.71
N HIS A 68 -7.06 -24.38 -8.61
CA HIS A 68 -7.16 -25.74 -8.07
C HIS A 68 -8.27 -25.93 -7.03
N MET A 69 -9.16 -24.96 -6.84
CA MET A 69 -10.18 -24.98 -5.79
C MET A 69 -11.06 -26.25 -5.80
N LYS A 70 -11.40 -26.75 -6.99
CA LYS A 70 -12.22 -27.99 -7.14
C LYS A 70 -11.47 -29.23 -6.64
N GLU A 71 -10.19 -29.30 -6.87
CA GLU A 71 -9.30 -30.38 -6.45
C GLU A 71 -9.09 -30.34 -4.96
N ILE A 72 -8.76 -29.18 -4.42
CA ILE A 72 -8.64 -28.91 -2.97
C ILE A 72 -9.93 -29.34 -2.24
N TYR A 73 -11.09 -28.97 -2.78
CA TYR A 73 -12.37 -29.34 -2.18
C TYR A 73 -12.59 -30.86 -2.17
N LYS A 74 -12.25 -31.58 -3.27
CA LYS A 74 -12.37 -33.04 -3.34
C LYS A 74 -11.46 -33.73 -2.31
N MET A 75 -10.20 -33.30 -2.21
CA MET A 75 -9.23 -33.83 -1.24
C MET A 75 -9.69 -33.60 0.19
N ARG A 76 -10.15 -32.39 0.52
CA ARG A 76 -10.72 -32.07 1.84
C ARG A 76 -11.91 -32.96 2.18
N LYS A 77 -12.83 -33.18 1.23
CA LYS A 77 -13.99 -34.04 1.44
C LYS A 77 -13.61 -35.52 1.62
N ALA A 78 -12.54 -35.96 0.96
CA ALA A 78 -12.00 -37.31 1.09
C ALA A 78 -11.14 -37.52 2.35
N GLY A 79 -10.79 -36.45 3.07
CA GLY A 79 -9.85 -36.50 4.20
C GLY A 79 -8.40 -36.74 3.78
N ASP A 80 -8.07 -36.53 2.52
CA ASP A 80 -6.72 -36.71 1.96
C ASP A 80 -5.80 -35.54 2.34
N ASN A 81 -5.32 -35.56 3.56
CA ASN A 81 -4.42 -34.52 4.07
C ASN A 81 -3.02 -34.61 3.43
N ALA A 82 -2.58 -35.81 3.05
CA ALA A 82 -1.28 -36.01 2.41
C ALA A 82 -1.29 -35.37 1.00
N GLY A 83 -2.31 -35.64 0.20
CA GLY A 83 -2.48 -35.03 -1.10
C GLY A 83 -2.63 -33.51 -1.03
N LEU A 84 -3.29 -32.97 0.01
CA LEU A 84 -3.39 -31.52 0.21
C LEU A 84 -2.03 -30.88 0.48
N LEU A 85 -1.17 -31.50 1.28
CA LEU A 85 0.19 -31.01 1.54
C LEU A 85 1.05 -31.05 0.27
N GLU A 86 1.00 -32.16 -0.48
CA GLU A 86 1.76 -32.30 -1.73
C GLU A 86 1.31 -31.24 -2.78
N LEU A 87 0.01 -31.00 -2.87
CA LEU A 87 -0.51 -29.94 -3.75
C LEU A 87 -0.06 -28.56 -3.28
N GLN A 88 -0.11 -28.27 -1.96
CA GLN A 88 0.37 -27.00 -1.41
C GLN A 88 1.83 -26.79 -1.75
N ASP A 89 2.70 -27.75 -1.47
CA ASP A 89 4.14 -27.68 -1.77
C ASP A 89 4.39 -27.41 -3.28
N THR A 90 3.60 -28.07 -4.12
CA THR A 90 3.68 -27.89 -5.59
C THR A 90 3.29 -26.46 -6.00
N LEU A 91 2.18 -25.93 -5.45
CA LEU A 91 1.71 -24.58 -5.76
C LEU A 91 2.65 -23.52 -5.21
N GLU A 92 3.23 -23.73 -4.02
CA GLU A 92 4.26 -22.83 -3.47
C GLU A 92 5.51 -22.80 -4.36
N ALA A 93 5.98 -23.96 -4.84
CA ALA A 93 7.12 -24.03 -5.75
C ALA A 93 6.82 -23.30 -7.07
N GLN A 94 5.62 -23.48 -7.63
CA GLN A 94 5.21 -22.78 -8.85
C GLN A 94 5.08 -21.26 -8.64
N ALA A 95 4.50 -20.83 -7.53
CA ALA A 95 4.38 -19.40 -7.20
C ALA A 95 5.76 -18.75 -7.09
N ARG A 96 6.70 -19.42 -6.43
CA ARG A 96 8.09 -18.96 -6.31
C ARG A 96 8.81 -18.91 -7.65
N GLU A 97 8.65 -19.93 -8.50
CA GLU A 97 9.22 -19.92 -9.85
C GLU A 97 8.66 -18.78 -10.71
N LEU A 98 7.37 -18.47 -10.58
CA LEU A 98 6.75 -17.34 -11.27
C LEU A 98 7.27 -16.01 -10.73
N ALA A 99 7.35 -15.87 -9.40
CA ALA A 99 7.88 -14.67 -8.76
C ALA A 99 9.35 -14.39 -9.13
N ASP A 100 10.17 -15.43 -9.28
CA ASP A 100 11.58 -15.30 -9.67
C ASP A 100 11.77 -14.91 -11.14
N LYS A 101 10.74 -15.10 -11.99
CA LYS A 101 10.74 -14.62 -13.38
C LYS A 101 10.37 -13.15 -13.51
N GLU A 102 9.72 -12.60 -12.49
CA GLU A 102 9.37 -11.17 -12.43
C GLU A 102 10.53 -10.36 -11.83
N GLU A 103 10.66 -9.10 -12.25
CA GLU A 103 11.60 -8.20 -11.63
C GLU A 103 11.17 -7.91 -10.19
N LYS A 104 12.04 -8.19 -9.21
CA LYS A 104 11.78 -7.92 -7.80
C LYS A 104 11.63 -6.42 -7.58
N PHE A 105 10.60 -6.06 -6.84
CA PHE A 105 10.41 -4.66 -6.44
C PHE A 105 11.62 -4.17 -5.65
N ARG A 106 12.11 -3.00 -6.02
CA ARG A 106 13.14 -2.25 -5.29
C ARG A 106 12.84 -0.77 -5.36
N PHE A 107 13.07 -0.07 -4.26
CA PHE A 107 13.05 1.38 -4.29
C PHE A 107 14.22 1.91 -5.13
N THR A 108 13.97 2.96 -5.91
CA THR A 108 15.05 3.64 -6.62
C THR A 108 15.94 4.42 -5.64
N PRO A 109 17.20 4.72 -6.00
CA PRO A 109 18.06 5.54 -5.15
C PRO A 109 17.44 6.90 -4.78
N GLU A 110 16.66 7.48 -5.69
CA GLU A 110 15.94 8.74 -5.48
C GLU A 110 14.84 8.57 -4.44
N GLN A 111 14.06 7.49 -4.49
CA GLN A 111 13.04 7.16 -3.49
C GLN A 111 13.67 6.91 -2.12
N ILE A 112 14.75 6.13 -2.06
CA ILE A 112 15.47 5.89 -0.81
C ILE A 112 15.95 7.21 -0.19
N LYS A 113 16.55 8.09 -1.00
CA LYS A 113 16.99 9.41 -0.56
C LYS A 113 15.81 10.25 -0.07
N ALA A 114 14.71 10.29 -0.82
CA ALA A 114 13.53 11.06 -0.48
C ALA A 114 12.90 10.58 0.83
N TYR A 115 12.63 9.28 0.97
CA TYR A 115 12.07 8.71 2.19
C TYR A 115 12.98 8.80 3.42
N SER A 116 14.30 8.84 3.22
CA SER A 116 15.24 8.99 4.34
C SER A 116 15.45 10.44 4.77
N THR A 117 15.28 11.42 3.89
CA THR A 117 15.53 12.84 4.17
C THR A 117 14.27 13.66 4.42
N ILE A 118 13.31 13.56 3.53
CA ILE A 118 12.03 14.29 3.60
C ILE A 118 11.03 13.48 4.43
N GLY A 119 10.89 12.19 4.13
CA GLY A 119 9.91 11.28 4.67
C GLY A 119 8.79 11.02 3.67
N GLY A 120 7.78 10.26 4.07
CA GLY A 120 6.66 9.93 3.20
C GLY A 120 5.90 8.69 3.67
N ALA A 121 5.12 8.12 2.77
CA ALA A 121 4.30 6.93 3.00
C ALA A 121 4.52 5.86 1.91
N PRO A 122 5.68 5.18 1.90
CA PRO A 122 6.05 4.24 0.83
C PRO A 122 5.03 3.12 0.60
N HIS A 123 4.25 2.76 1.62
CA HIS A 123 3.22 1.72 1.54
C HIS A 123 1.98 2.13 0.72
N LEU A 124 1.88 3.40 0.36
CA LEU A 124 0.79 3.94 -0.46
C LEU A 124 1.19 4.09 -1.93
N ASP A 125 2.49 3.93 -2.25
CA ASP A 125 2.99 4.04 -3.62
C ASP A 125 2.28 3.07 -4.56
N GLY A 126 1.86 3.59 -5.70
CA GLY A 126 1.15 2.81 -6.71
C GLY A 126 -0.29 2.41 -6.37
N SER A 127 -0.74 2.67 -5.13
CA SER A 127 -2.10 2.35 -4.67
C SER A 127 -3.01 3.56 -4.57
N TYR A 128 -2.44 4.77 -4.61
CA TYR A 128 -3.17 6.03 -4.46
C TYR A 128 -2.76 7.04 -5.51
N THR A 129 -3.68 7.91 -5.87
CA THR A 129 -3.46 8.97 -6.86
C THR A 129 -3.04 10.25 -6.16
N VAL A 130 -1.83 10.72 -6.43
CA VAL A 130 -1.36 12.04 -6.03
C VAL A 130 -1.96 13.08 -7.00
N PHE A 131 -2.57 14.13 -6.46
CA PHE A 131 -3.18 15.19 -7.27
C PHE A 131 -2.68 16.59 -6.91
N GLY A 132 -1.86 16.72 -5.88
CA GLY A 132 -1.31 18.00 -5.48
C GLY A 132 -0.29 17.88 -4.36
N GLU A 133 0.33 18.99 -4.05
CA GLU A 133 1.29 19.14 -2.95
C GLU A 133 0.94 20.37 -2.10
N VAL A 134 1.37 20.37 -0.84
CA VAL A 134 1.23 21.53 0.04
C VAL A 134 2.39 22.49 -0.25
N THR A 135 2.11 23.61 -0.86
CA THR A 135 3.12 24.63 -1.20
C THR A 135 3.40 25.60 -0.05
N GLU A 136 2.39 25.86 0.78
CA GLU A 136 2.49 26.77 1.93
C GLU A 136 1.64 26.25 3.10
N GLY A 137 1.98 26.58 4.33
CA GLY A 137 1.18 26.26 5.52
C GLY A 137 1.35 24.82 6.03
N ILE A 138 2.45 24.15 5.76
CA ILE A 138 2.74 22.80 6.25
C ILE A 138 2.70 22.71 7.79
N GLU A 139 3.03 23.80 8.48
CA GLU A 139 2.93 23.89 9.95
C GLU A 139 1.50 23.74 10.45
N VAL A 140 0.50 24.15 9.65
CA VAL A 140 -0.92 23.94 9.98
C VAL A 140 -1.26 22.47 9.90
N VAL A 141 -0.80 21.78 8.85
CA VAL A 141 -0.99 20.34 8.67
C VAL A 141 -0.36 19.57 9.83
N ASN A 142 0.88 19.91 10.22
CA ASN A 142 1.56 19.30 11.35
C ASN A 142 0.82 19.53 12.67
N ASN A 143 0.25 20.72 12.88
CA ASN A 143 -0.58 21.01 14.05
C ASN A 143 -1.88 20.18 14.08
N ILE A 144 -2.45 19.90 12.92
CA ILE A 144 -3.61 19.01 12.79
C ILE A 144 -3.22 17.56 13.13
N GLU A 145 -2.07 17.09 12.64
CA GLU A 145 -1.58 15.74 12.88
C GLU A 145 -1.38 15.44 14.37
N ILE A 146 -0.82 16.39 15.13
CA ILE A 146 -0.59 16.22 16.57
C ILE A 146 -1.81 16.48 17.45
N ALA A 147 -2.93 16.86 16.86
CA ALA A 147 -4.17 17.12 17.61
C ALA A 147 -4.65 15.86 18.35
N LYS A 148 -5.07 16.01 19.61
CA LYS A 148 -5.57 14.89 20.39
C LYS A 148 -6.85 14.33 19.77
N THR A 149 -6.90 13.01 19.59
CA THR A 149 -8.02 12.28 19.02
C THR A 149 -8.70 11.37 20.06
N ASN A 150 -9.93 10.98 19.77
CA ASN A 150 -10.63 9.93 20.50
C ASN A 150 -10.28 8.54 19.90
N ARG A 151 -10.95 7.47 20.39
CA ARG A 151 -10.72 6.08 19.93
C ARG A 151 -11.05 5.82 18.45
N ALA A 152 -11.76 6.72 17.80
CA ALA A 152 -12.11 6.65 16.38
C ALA A 152 -11.27 7.64 15.55
N ASP A 153 -10.10 8.03 16.05
CA ASP A 153 -9.16 8.99 15.43
C ASP A 153 -9.78 10.34 15.07
N ARG A 154 -10.91 10.67 15.68
CA ARG A 154 -11.54 11.98 15.52
C ARG A 154 -10.94 12.97 16.51
N PRO A 155 -10.52 14.18 16.06
CA PRO A 155 -10.04 15.22 16.95
C PRO A 155 -11.06 15.53 18.06
N ILE A 156 -10.58 15.64 19.32
CA ILE A 156 -11.42 15.97 20.48
C ILE A 156 -11.94 17.40 20.34
N GLU A 157 -11.08 18.31 19.92
CA GLU A 157 -11.45 19.68 19.55
C GLU A 157 -11.76 19.74 18.06
N ASN A 158 -12.87 20.39 17.69
CA ASN A 158 -13.28 20.45 16.30
C ASN A 158 -12.30 21.28 15.47
N ILE A 159 -11.72 20.66 14.44
CA ILE A 159 -10.97 21.35 13.40
C ILE A 159 -11.93 21.69 12.27
N ARG A 160 -12.00 22.96 11.88
CA ARG A 160 -12.95 23.43 10.86
C ARG A 160 -12.23 24.10 9.72
N ILE A 161 -12.58 23.70 8.51
CA ILE A 161 -12.21 24.44 7.30
C ILE A 161 -13.18 25.62 7.19
N LEU A 162 -12.66 26.82 7.30
CA LEU A 162 -13.49 28.05 7.26
C LEU A 162 -13.81 28.46 5.83
N LYS A 163 -12.89 28.22 4.91
CA LYS A 163 -13.05 28.57 3.50
C LYS A 163 -12.17 27.66 2.65
N ALA A 164 -12.71 27.24 1.53
CA ALA A 164 -11.96 26.63 0.42
C ALA A 164 -12.27 27.39 -0.87
N SER A 165 -11.28 27.64 -1.71
CA SER A 165 -11.45 28.31 -3.00
C SER A 165 -10.48 27.71 -4.02
N ILE A 166 -10.95 27.58 -5.24
CA ILE A 166 -10.13 27.25 -6.41
C ILE A 166 -9.66 28.56 -7.02
N GLN A 167 -8.37 28.64 -7.35
CA GLN A 167 -7.78 29.79 -8.02
C GLN A 167 -7.59 29.48 -9.51
#